data_a95a0e2140ab2c327da194e9d9ad25be
#
_entry.id   a95a0e2140ab2c327da194e9d9ad25be
#
_cell.length_a   1.000
_cell.length_b   1.000
_cell.length_c   1.000
_cell.angle_alpha   90.00
_cell.angle_beta   90.00
_cell.angle_gamma   90.00
#
_symmetry.space_group_name_H-M   'P 1'
#
loop_
_entity.id
_entity.type
_entity.pdbx_description
1 polymer ?
#
loop_
_entity_poly.entity_id
_entity_poly.type
_entity_poly.pdbx_seq_one_letter_code
_entity_poly.pdbx_strand_id
1 'polypeptide(L)'
;SIEADLARGDRGCWVMAMGVNDTANVEAGGEGPVDMRIDRLLEPLGDQPVLWPTIITTDANQNPYYDNKAMRRFNKALLRACERYPNLRIYDWAAEVQPNWTAADGVHYSEHGYIERARRFATALATVFPADDYAPATCLIKSLDVAEQPGDADPAAATVPTAKTPTSTARRDN
;
A
#
# COMPACT_ATOMS: atom_id res chain seq x y z
N SER A 1 -8.37 5.73 -17.71
CA SER A 1 -9.07 6.44 -16.61
C SER A 1 -10.34 5.69 -16.23
N ILE A 2 -10.83 5.90 -15.03
CA ILE A 2 -12.09 5.28 -14.54
C ILE A 2 -13.22 5.46 -15.57
N GLU A 3 -13.44 6.66 -16.06
CA GLU A 3 -14.49 6.95 -17.06
C GLU A 3 -14.29 6.15 -18.37
N ALA A 4 -13.05 6.04 -18.86
CA ALA A 4 -12.75 5.26 -20.06
C ALA A 4 -12.96 3.75 -19.83
N ASP A 5 -12.63 3.28 -18.64
CA ASP A 5 -12.81 1.87 -18.26
C ASP A 5 -14.32 1.55 -18.14
N LEU A 6 -15.09 2.41 -17.49
CA LEU A 6 -16.54 2.31 -17.40
C LEU A 6 -17.22 2.39 -18.79
N ALA A 7 -16.72 3.27 -19.69
CA ALA A 7 -17.25 3.39 -21.05
C ALA A 7 -17.01 2.13 -21.89
N ARG A 8 -15.94 1.36 -21.60
CA ARG A 8 -15.71 0.04 -22.19
C ARG A 8 -16.59 -1.07 -21.60
N GLY A 9 -17.34 -0.76 -20.56
CA GLY A 9 -18.21 -1.73 -19.88
C GLY A 9 -17.51 -2.46 -18.73
N ASP A 10 -16.34 -2.02 -18.28
CA ASP A 10 -15.65 -2.64 -17.14
C ASP A 10 -16.49 -2.46 -15.88
N ARG A 11 -16.72 -3.56 -15.17
CA ARG A 11 -17.50 -3.64 -13.93
C ARG A 11 -16.82 -4.60 -12.95
N GLY A 12 -17.07 -4.40 -11.66
CA GLY A 12 -16.54 -5.29 -10.62
C GLY A 12 -15.91 -4.55 -9.46
N CYS A 13 -14.98 -5.21 -8.78
CA CYS A 13 -14.26 -4.62 -7.66
C CYS A 13 -13.12 -3.71 -8.14
N TRP A 14 -13.10 -2.48 -7.66
CA TRP A 14 -12.07 -1.49 -7.98
C TRP A 14 -11.06 -1.35 -6.84
N VAL A 15 -9.78 -1.45 -7.15
CA VAL A 15 -8.70 -1.18 -6.17
C VAL A 15 -8.09 0.19 -6.47
N MET A 16 -8.34 1.16 -5.59
CA MET A 16 -7.89 2.55 -5.72
C MET A 16 -6.55 2.76 -5.02
N ALA A 17 -5.48 2.20 -5.56
CA ALA A 17 -4.13 2.24 -4.97
C ALA A 17 -3.41 3.56 -5.23
N MET A 18 -4.04 4.69 -4.93
CA MET A 18 -3.56 6.05 -5.20
C MET A 18 -3.84 7.00 -4.02
N GLY A 19 -3.37 8.24 -4.10
CA GLY A 19 -3.55 9.29 -3.10
C GLY A 19 -2.25 9.95 -2.64
N VAL A 20 -1.09 9.27 -2.74
CA VAL A 20 0.21 9.84 -2.33
C VAL A 20 0.53 11.09 -3.15
N ASN A 21 0.44 11.01 -4.48
CA ASN A 21 0.70 12.14 -5.37
C ASN A 21 -0.40 13.22 -5.29
N ASP A 22 -1.66 12.82 -5.07
CA ASP A 22 -2.74 13.78 -4.85
C ASP A 22 -2.49 14.61 -3.59
N THR A 23 -2.06 13.94 -2.51
CA THR A 23 -1.69 14.59 -1.26
C THR A 23 -0.52 15.55 -1.46
N ALA A 24 0.55 15.10 -2.11
CA ALA A 24 1.73 15.92 -2.39
C ALA A 24 1.37 17.15 -3.26
N ASN A 25 0.47 16.98 -4.22
CA ASN A 25 0.00 18.07 -5.06
C ASN A 25 -0.79 19.11 -4.24
N VAL A 26 -1.65 18.69 -3.31
CA VAL A 26 -2.38 19.59 -2.41
C VAL A 26 -1.40 20.36 -1.50
N GLU A 27 -0.41 19.69 -0.93
CA GLU A 27 0.63 20.34 -0.10
C GLU A 27 1.47 21.34 -0.90
N ALA A 28 1.63 21.12 -2.21
CA ALA A 28 2.31 22.04 -3.11
C ALA A 28 1.41 23.21 -3.59
N GLY A 29 0.20 23.34 -3.07
CA GLY A 29 -0.75 24.39 -3.45
C GLY A 29 -1.65 24.07 -4.65
N GLY A 30 -1.72 22.79 -5.04
CA GLY A 30 -2.64 22.33 -6.09
C GLY A 30 -4.11 22.50 -5.72
N GLU A 31 -4.95 22.66 -6.73
CA GLU A 31 -6.36 22.99 -6.57
C GLU A 31 -7.18 21.87 -5.91
N GLY A 32 -8.11 22.29 -5.08
CA GLY A 32 -9.14 21.48 -4.43
C GLY A 32 -8.65 20.72 -3.19
N PRO A 33 -9.52 20.58 -2.20
CA PRO A 33 -9.23 19.81 -1.00
C PRO A 33 -9.18 18.31 -1.30
N VAL A 34 -8.58 17.55 -0.38
CA VAL A 34 -8.43 16.08 -0.47
C VAL A 34 -9.79 15.39 -0.63
N ASP A 35 -10.81 15.82 0.13
CA ASP A 35 -12.16 15.21 0.07
C ASP A 35 -12.73 15.30 -1.35
N MET A 36 -12.61 16.45 -2.01
CA MET A 36 -13.08 16.62 -3.39
C MET A 36 -12.35 15.70 -4.38
N ARG A 37 -11.06 15.43 -4.17
CA ARG A 37 -10.28 14.51 -5.01
C ARG A 37 -10.71 13.06 -4.82
N ILE A 38 -11.06 12.68 -3.60
CA ILE A 38 -11.62 11.36 -3.28
C ILE A 38 -12.99 11.21 -3.94
N ASP A 39 -13.88 12.18 -3.78
CA ASP A 39 -15.22 12.16 -4.35
C ASP A 39 -15.18 12.05 -5.88
N ARG A 40 -14.31 12.83 -6.54
CA ARG A 40 -14.10 12.77 -7.99
C ARG A 40 -13.76 11.38 -8.54
N LEU A 41 -13.11 10.55 -7.72
CA LEU A 41 -12.75 9.17 -8.10
C LEU A 41 -13.87 8.18 -7.76
N LEU A 42 -14.64 8.42 -6.71
CA LEU A 42 -15.68 7.51 -6.24
C LEU A 42 -17.03 7.73 -6.95
N GLU A 43 -17.41 8.99 -7.20
CA GLU A 43 -18.70 9.32 -7.82
C GLU A 43 -18.98 8.58 -9.14
N PRO A 44 -18.02 8.46 -10.09
CA PRO A 44 -18.26 7.75 -11.34
C PRO A 44 -18.50 6.26 -11.19
N LEU A 45 -18.04 5.66 -10.07
CA LEU A 45 -18.16 4.23 -9.82
C LEU A 45 -19.55 3.81 -9.35
N GLY A 46 -20.38 4.75 -8.87
CA GLY A 46 -21.72 4.47 -8.38
C GLY A 46 -21.71 3.49 -7.22
N ASP A 47 -22.36 2.36 -7.36
CA ASP A 47 -22.50 1.31 -6.36
C ASP A 47 -21.46 0.17 -6.50
N GLN A 48 -20.52 0.29 -7.44
CA GLN A 48 -19.51 -0.75 -7.64
C GLN A 48 -18.58 -0.85 -6.42
N PRO A 49 -18.19 -2.07 -6.00
CA PRO A 49 -17.31 -2.28 -4.84
C PRO A 49 -15.96 -1.61 -5.02
N VAL A 50 -15.50 -0.87 -4.01
CA VAL A 50 -14.21 -0.18 -4.01
C VAL A 50 -13.40 -0.56 -2.79
N LEU A 51 -12.17 -1.04 -2.99
CA LEU A 51 -11.15 -1.17 -1.98
C LEU A 51 -10.14 -0.02 -2.14
N TRP A 52 -9.96 0.79 -1.09
CA TRP A 52 -8.95 1.85 -1.07
C TRP A 52 -7.97 1.66 0.08
N PRO A 53 -6.72 1.27 -0.17
CA PRO A 53 -5.71 1.18 0.87
C PRO A 53 -5.33 2.58 1.39
N THR A 54 -5.12 2.70 2.70
CA THR A 54 -4.51 3.92 3.27
C THR A 54 -3.12 4.15 2.70
N ILE A 55 -2.68 5.40 2.69
CA ILE A 55 -1.40 5.81 2.12
C ILE A 55 -0.38 6.15 3.20
N ILE A 56 0.89 5.95 2.90
CA ILE A 56 2.01 6.26 3.77
C ILE A 56 3.24 6.58 2.93
N THR A 57 4.12 7.41 3.46
CA THR A 57 5.51 7.59 3.04
C THR A 57 6.42 7.32 4.24
N THR A 58 7.68 7.04 4.01
CA THR A 58 8.63 6.77 5.10
C THR A 58 9.56 7.96 5.34
N ASP A 59 10.28 7.92 6.47
CA ASP A 59 11.22 8.99 6.85
C ASP A 59 12.43 9.11 5.90
N ALA A 60 12.65 8.14 5.01
CA ALA A 60 13.64 8.24 3.94
C ALA A 60 13.30 9.35 2.92
N ASN A 61 12.03 9.74 2.84
CA ASN A 61 11.58 10.77 1.93
C ASN A 61 12.07 12.16 2.37
N GLN A 62 12.77 12.84 1.47
CA GLN A 62 13.32 14.18 1.69
C GLN A 62 12.47 15.30 1.07
N ASN A 63 11.41 14.97 0.34
CA ASN A 63 10.55 15.97 -0.29
C ASN A 63 9.43 16.39 0.69
N PRO A 64 9.36 17.67 1.09
CA PRO A 64 8.40 18.14 2.09
C PRO A 64 6.92 17.97 1.67
N TYR A 65 6.64 17.86 0.39
CA TYR A 65 5.28 17.63 -0.11
C TYR A 65 4.77 16.20 0.13
N TYR A 66 5.70 15.25 0.37
CA TYR A 66 5.37 13.87 0.70
C TYR A 66 5.40 13.60 2.22
N ASP A 67 5.19 14.64 3.03
CA ASP A 67 5.18 14.53 4.49
C ASP A 67 4.10 13.54 4.97
N ASN A 68 4.51 12.66 5.87
CA ASN A 68 3.64 11.62 6.42
C ASN A 68 2.47 12.18 7.23
N LYS A 69 2.60 13.40 7.76
CA LYS A 69 1.48 14.11 8.39
C LYS A 69 0.38 14.45 7.38
N ALA A 70 0.76 14.80 6.16
CA ALA A 70 -0.18 15.02 5.06
C ALA A 70 -0.87 13.72 4.64
N MET A 71 -0.12 12.62 4.53
CA MET A 71 -0.68 11.30 4.23
C MET A 71 -1.73 10.88 5.28
N ARG A 72 -1.47 11.12 6.57
CA ARG A 72 -2.47 10.89 7.63
C ARG A 72 -3.72 11.78 7.49
N ARG A 73 -3.61 13.00 6.97
CA ARG A 73 -4.80 13.85 6.67
C ARG A 73 -5.63 13.25 5.55
N PHE A 74 -4.99 12.75 4.50
CA PHE A 74 -5.65 12.03 3.42
C PHE A 74 -6.38 10.78 3.95
N ASN A 75 -5.72 9.95 4.74
CA ASN A 75 -6.33 8.75 5.34
C ASN A 75 -7.56 9.09 6.19
N LYS A 76 -7.54 10.20 6.94
CA LYS A 76 -8.71 10.68 7.67
C LYS A 76 -9.85 11.12 6.73
N ALA A 77 -9.53 11.69 5.57
CA ALA A 77 -10.53 12.03 4.57
C ALA A 77 -11.15 10.78 3.94
N LEU A 78 -10.36 9.75 3.67
CA LEU A 78 -10.89 8.44 3.25
C LEU A 78 -11.89 7.87 4.26
N LEU A 79 -11.58 7.92 5.56
CA LEU A 79 -12.49 7.45 6.61
C LEU A 79 -13.81 8.22 6.61
N ARG A 80 -13.79 9.54 6.39
CA ARG A 80 -15.02 10.32 6.24
C ARG A 80 -15.81 9.97 4.97
N ALA A 81 -15.12 9.53 3.91
CA ALA A 81 -15.78 9.10 2.68
C ALA A 81 -16.66 7.85 2.88
N CYS A 82 -16.36 7.00 3.88
CA CYS A 82 -17.20 5.86 4.22
C CYS A 82 -18.66 6.24 4.55
N GLU A 83 -18.89 7.43 5.07
CA GLU A 83 -20.24 7.92 5.41
C GLU A 83 -21.05 8.25 4.14
N ARG A 84 -20.36 8.56 3.05
CA ARG A 84 -20.97 8.95 1.76
C ARG A 84 -21.04 7.81 0.76
N TYR A 85 -20.11 6.86 0.87
CA TYR A 85 -19.94 5.77 -0.10
C TYR A 85 -20.04 4.41 0.60
N PRO A 86 -21.23 3.81 0.71
CA PRO A 86 -21.45 2.53 1.41
C PRO A 86 -20.74 1.34 0.74
N ASN A 87 -20.39 1.48 -0.54
CA ASN A 87 -19.63 0.50 -1.33
C ASN A 87 -18.11 0.61 -1.15
N LEU A 88 -17.61 1.63 -0.42
CA LEU A 88 -16.21 1.81 -0.10
C LEU A 88 -15.79 0.92 1.06
N ARG A 89 -14.65 0.25 0.92
CA ARG A 89 -13.91 -0.39 2.02
C ARG A 89 -12.49 0.14 2.03
N ILE A 90 -11.97 0.40 3.23
CA ILE A 90 -10.62 0.92 3.44
C ILE A 90 -9.78 -0.15 4.10
N TYR A 91 -8.64 -0.43 3.50
CA TYR A 91 -7.64 -1.31 4.09
C TYR A 91 -6.54 -0.46 4.75
N ASP A 92 -6.26 -0.69 6.04
CA ASP A 92 -5.24 0.08 6.78
C ASP A 92 -3.81 -0.36 6.43
N TRP A 93 -3.48 -0.25 5.15
CA TRP A 93 -2.17 -0.56 4.61
C TRP A 93 -1.03 0.21 5.30
N ALA A 94 -1.27 1.48 5.65
CA ALA A 94 -0.29 2.33 6.33
C ALA A 94 0.16 1.78 7.69
N ALA A 95 -0.67 0.98 8.36
CA ALA A 95 -0.34 0.34 9.63
C ALA A 95 0.53 -0.93 9.46
N GLU A 96 0.58 -1.49 8.25
CA GLU A 96 1.27 -2.76 7.99
C GLU A 96 2.60 -2.61 7.25
N VAL A 97 2.82 -1.47 6.56
CA VAL A 97 4.06 -1.22 5.80
C VAL A 97 5.29 -1.32 6.68
N GLN A 98 6.23 -2.17 6.27
CA GLN A 98 7.52 -2.30 6.92
C GLN A 98 8.55 -1.38 6.26
N PRO A 99 9.55 -0.85 7.01
CA PRO A 99 10.58 0.03 6.47
C PRO A 99 11.35 -0.56 5.28
N ASN A 100 11.62 -1.86 5.29
CA ASN A 100 12.33 -2.56 4.22
C ASN A 100 11.48 -2.84 2.97
N TRP A 101 10.18 -2.52 3.00
CA TRP A 101 9.30 -2.64 1.84
C TRP A 101 9.30 -1.39 0.97
N THR A 102 9.86 -0.29 1.44
CA THR A 102 9.97 0.95 0.67
C THR A 102 11.32 1.05 -0.05
N ALA A 103 11.32 1.71 -1.19
CA ALA A 103 12.54 2.10 -1.89
C ALA A 103 13.28 3.22 -1.13
N ALA A 104 14.48 3.54 -1.56
CA ALA A 104 15.33 4.55 -0.92
C ALA A 104 14.72 5.97 -0.93
N ASP A 105 13.75 6.24 -1.80
CA ASP A 105 13.05 7.52 -1.86
C ASP A 105 11.92 7.65 -0.82
N GLY A 106 11.60 6.59 -0.09
CA GLY A 106 10.56 6.59 0.93
C GLY A 106 9.12 6.74 0.42
N VAL A 107 8.91 6.71 -0.90
CA VAL A 107 7.63 6.89 -1.58
C VAL A 107 7.22 5.63 -2.35
N HIS A 108 8.13 5.10 -3.15
CA HIS A 108 7.92 3.87 -3.92
C HIS A 108 8.25 2.64 -3.08
N TYR A 109 7.82 1.47 -3.56
CA TYR A 109 8.10 0.21 -2.90
C TYR A 109 9.31 -0.48 -3.53
N SER A 110 10.06 -1.24 -2.73
CA SER A 110 11.03 -2.20 -3.23
C SER A 110 10.32 -3.34 -3.98
N GLU A 111 11.05 -4.18 -4.71
CA GLU A 111 10.47 -5.35 -5.36
C GLU A 111 9.73 -6.25 -4.35
N HIS A 112 10.36 -6.52 -3.21
CA HIS A 112 9.73 -7.26 -2.10
C HIS A 112 8.48 -6.54 -1.58
N GLY A 113 8.55 -5.22 -1.40
CA GLY A 113 7.41 -4.41 -0.96
C GLY A 113 6.23 -4.46 -1.93
N TYR A 114 6.46 -4.52 -3.25
CA TYR A 114 5.39 -4.70 -4.22
C TYR A 114 4.75 -6.09 -4.13
N ILE A 115 5.53 -7.15 -3.88
CA ILE A 115 5.02 -8.50 -3.67
C ILE A 115 4.12 -8.53 -2.44
N GLU A 116 4.60 -8.02 -1.30
CA GLU A 116 3.86 -7.97 -0.05
C GLU A 116 2.57 -7.14 -0.16
N ARG A 117 2.66 -6.01 -0.86
CA ARG A 117 1.50 -5.16 -1.14
C ARG A 117 0.45 -5.90 -1.97
N ALA A 118 0.86 -6.58 -3.03
CA ALA A 118 -0.05 -7.33 -3.90
C ALA A 118 -0.76 -8.45 -3.13
N ARG A 119 -0.04 -9.21 -2.31
CA ARG A 119 -0.61 -10.28 -1.46
C ARG A 119 -1.65 -9.73 -0.50
N ARG A 120 -1.32 -8.69 0.25
CA ARG A 120 -2.22 -8.09 1.23
C ARG A 120 -3.44 -7.46 0.59
N PHE A 121 -3.29 -6.80 -0.55
CA PHE A 121 -4.43 -6.24 -1.27
C PHE A 121 -5.36 -7.34 -1.79
N ALA A 122 -4.82 -8.46 -2.28
CA ALA A 122 -5.63 -9.60 -2.69
C ALA A 122 -6.40 -10.20 -1.51
N THR A 123 -5.74 -10.36 -0.35
CA THR A 123 -6.39 -10.84 0.87
C THR A 123 -7.45 -9.86 1.37
N ALA A 124 -7.15 -8.55 1.39
CA ALA A 124 -8.11 -7.52 1.77
C ALA A 124 -9.34 -7.56 0.86
N LEU A 125 -9.14 -7.65 -0.46
CA LEU A 125 -10.21 -7.70 -1.43
C LEU A 125 -11.13 -8.91 -1.20
N ALA A 126 -10.54 -10.11 -1.02
CA ALA A 126 -11.29 -11.33 -0.72
C ALA A 126 -12.05 -11.26 0.62
N THR A 127 -11.50 -10.55 1.61
CA THR A 127 -12.12 -10.36 2.92
C THR A 127 -13.31 -9.40 2.87
N VAL A 128 -13.20 -8.31 2.11
CA VAL A 128 -14.24 -7.25 2.12
C VAL A 128 -15.32 -7.45 1.07
N PHE A 129 -15.04 -8.23 0.02
CA PHE A 129 -15.97 -8.57 -1.04
C PHE A 129 -15.92 -10.08 -1.32
N PRO A 130 -16.27 -10.92 -0.33
CA PRO A 130 -16.29 -12.37 -0.49
C PRO A 130 -17.35 -12.81 -1.49
N ALA A 131 -17.14 -13.97 -2.13
CA ALA A 131 -18.05 -14.50 -3.13
C ALA A 131 -19.40 -14.98 -2.56
N ASP A 132 -19.47 -15.18 -1.24
CA ASP A 132 -20.67 -15.62 -0.51
C ASP A 132 -21.49 -14.46 0.10
N ASP A 133 -21.22 -13.24 -0.32
CA ASP A 133 -21.88 -11.99 0.12
C ASP A 133 -21.82 -11.69 1.63
N TYR A 134 -20.99 -12.40 2.40
CA TYR A 134 -20.80 -12.11 3.81
C TYR A 134 -19.70 -11.08 4.06
N ALA A 135 -19.93 -9.86 3.56
CA ALA A 135 -18.97 -8.76 3.72
C ALA A 135 -18.98 -8.18 5.13
N PRO A 136 -17.82 -7.76 5.67
CA PRO A 136 -17.74 -7.05 6.94
C PRO A 136 -18.60 -5.78 6.93
N ALA A 137 -19.34 -5.54 7.99
CA ALA A 137 -20.14 -4.31 8.15
C ALA A 137 -19.29 -3.05 8.33
N THR A 138 -18.02 -3.21 8.73
CA THR A 138 -17.10 -2.09 8.97
C THR A 138 -16.44 -1.63 7.69
N CYS A 139 -16.39 -0.31 7.48
CA CYS A 139 -15.69 0.28 6.35
C CYS A 139 -14.16 0.11 6.43
N LEU A 140 -13.58 0.22 7.62
CA LEU A 140 -12.15 0.10 7.85
C LEU A 140 -11.76 -1.34 8.24
N ILE A 141 -10.85 -1.92 7.49
CA ILE A 141 -10.19 -3.20 7.78
C ILE A 141 -8.78 -2.91 8.29
N LYS A 142 -8.49 -3.29 9.54
CA LYS A 142 -7.27 -2.89 10.24
C LYS A 142 -6.11 -3.85 10.10
N SER A 143 -6.35 -5.12 10.07
CA SER A 143 -5.29 -6.13 9.94
C SER A 143 -5.82 -7.35 9.23
N LEU A 144 -4.94 -8.01 8.52
CA LEU A 144 -5.23 -9.23 7.79
C LEU A 144 -4.33 -10.34 8.31
N ASP A 145 -4.92 -11.49 8.62
CA ASP A 145 -4.15 -12.72 8.84
C ASP A 145 -3.66 -13.24 7.47
N VAL A 146 -2.56 -12.65 7.00
CA VAL A 146 -1.88 -13.12 5.79
C VAL A 146 -0.94 -14.24 6.22
N ALA A 147 -1.26 -15.49 5.86
CA ALA A 147 -0.39 -16.61 6.12
C ALA A 147 1.00 -16.38 5.48
N GLU A 148 2.06 -16.46 6.28
CA GLU A 148 3.43 -16.43 5.78
C GLU A 148 3.64 -17.62 4.85
N GLN A 149 4.11 -17.35 3.62
CA GLN A 149 4.47 -18.41 2.70
C GLN A 149 5.93 -18.86 2.96
N PRO A 150 6.24 -20.15 2.82
CA PRO A 150 7.64 -20.61 2.84
C PRO A 150 8.40 -19.93 1.70
N GLY A 151 9.31 -19.01 2.02
CA GLY A 151 10.07 -18.21 1.05
C GLY A 151 10.01 -16.69 1.31
N ASP A 152 9.21 -16.24 2.25
CA ASP A 152 9.09 -14.82 2.65
C ASP A 152 10.30 -14.30 3.48
N ALA A 153 11.32 -15.17 3.71
CA ALA A 153 12.57 -14.73 4.33
C ALA A 153 13.25 -13.71 3.41
N ASP A 154 13.48 -12.51 3.93
CA ASP A 154 14.22 -11.43 3.27
C ASP A 154 15.53 -11.97 2.69
N PRO A 155 15.74 -11.97 1.36
CA PRO A 155 16.99 -12.42 0.77
C PRO A 155 18.22 -11.62 1.24
N ALA A 156 18.03 -10.43 1.83
CA ALA A 156 19.10 -9.65 2.45
C ALA A 156 19.49 -10.17 3.84
N ALA A 157 18.71 -11.07 4.47
CA ALA A 157 19.04 -11.70 5.75
C ALA A 157 19.91 -12.95 5.62
N ALA A 158 20.18 -13.40 4.40
CA ALA A 158 21.14 -14.50 4.16
C ALA A 158 22.55 -14.01 4.48
N THR A 159 23.00 -14.23 5.70
CA THR A 159 24.38 -13.99 6.15
C THR A 159 25.35 -14.69 5.21
N VAL A 160 26.19 -13.90 4.53
CA VAL A 160 27.33 -14.38 3.77
C VAL A 160 28.19 -15.25 4.71
N PRO A 161 28.43 -16.53 4.40
CA PRO A 161 29.31 -17.36 5.22
C PRO A 161 30.70 -16.76 5.14
N THR A 162 31.25 -16.30 6.26
CA THR A 162 32.64 -15.87 6.40
C THR A 162 33.54 -17.03 6.01
N ALA A 163 34.16 -16.91 4.86
CA ALA A 163 35.21 -17.86 4.41
C ALA A 163 36.36 -17.86 5.44
N LYS A 164 36.55 -19.00 6.10
CA LYS A 164 37.73 -19.22 6.95
C LYS A 164 38.98 -19.15 6.09
N THR A 165 39.83 -18.14 6.35
CA THR A 165 41.15 -18.03 5.75
C THR A 165 42.00 -19.26 6.12
N PRO A 166 42.60 -20.01 5.19
CA PRO A 166 43.46 -21.11 5.52
C PRO A 166 44.77 -20.57 6.13
N THR A 167 45.06 -21.00 7.34
CA THR A 167 46.31 -20.74 8.03
C THR A 167 47.46 -21.43 7.27
N SER A 168 48.32 -20.64 6.63
CA SER A 168 49.54 -21.13 5.98
C SER A 168 50.56 -21.49 7.05
N THR A 169 50.79 -22.76 7.28
CA THR A 169 51.94 -23.29 8.06
C THR A 169 53.18 -23.30 7.18
N ALA A 170 54.02 -22.29 7.34
CA ALA A 170 55.35 -22.28 6.76
C ALA A 170 56.22 -23.31 7.48
N ARG A 171 56.57 -24.42 6.79
CA ARG A 171 57.68 -25.29 7.18
C ARG A 171 58.98 -24.57 6.94
N ARG A 172 59.75 -24.37 8.01
CA ARG A 172 61.20 -24.09 7.94
C ARG A 172 61.87 -25.45 7.91
N ASP A 173 62.52 -25.77 6.81
CA ASP A 173 63.53 -26.80 6.75
C ASP A 173 64.94 -26.15 6.72
N ASN A 174 65.80 -26.77 7.45
CA ASN A 174 67.17 -26.46 7.81
C ASN A 174 68.16 -26.55 6.61
#